data_970283fc2ad2572cf091d88e07bda1c6
#
_entry.id   970283fc2ad2572cf091d88e07bda1c6
#
_cell.length_a   1.000
_cell.length_b   1.000
_cell.length_c   1.000
_cell.angle_alpha   90.00
_cell.angle_beta   90.00
_cell.angle_gamma   90.00
#
_symmetry.space_group_name_H-M   'P 1'
#
loop_
_entity.id
_entity.type
_entity.pdbx_description
1 polymer ?
#
loop_
_entity_poly.entity_id
_entity_poly.type
_entity_poly.pdbx_seq_one_letter_code
_entity_poly.pdbx_strand_id
1 'polypeptide(L)'
;MEYINTFLNLSAFTEAKPNLPKPSLSLIENTNQVYYIKKPLIFEATDTDFSLDQKLSEYNKRHITFKLKRSFVADDTWYTICLPFNVAQKQLVEVFGGEKVELRTFDHIDGTVMYFKSVENLEAGVPYLIKPNKNTDTLIFEDVIINLNNNPSRQIGADGYFMQGTYQATVLNTDGTNLFLSDNNTFFRPSESEHRMKGFRVYFIVPKDVQIPRPEIT
;
A
#
# COMPACT_ATOMS: atom_id res chain seq x y z
N MET A 1 -18.18 -16.08 9.64
CA MET A 1 -17.28 -16.79 8.71
C MET A 1 -18.07 -17.91 8.08
N GLU A 2 -18.75 -17.65 6.96
CA GLU A 2 -19.47 -18.69 6.23
C GLU A 2 -18.51 -19.30 5.21
N TYR A 3 -18.01 -20.48 5.53
CA TYR A 3 -17.37 -21.35 4.56
C TYR A 3 -18.47 -22.01 3.74
N ILE A 4 -18.76 -21.51 2.56
CA ILE A 4 -19.58 -22.27 1.61
C ILE A 4 -18.66 -23.32 1.00
N ASN A 5 -18.59 -24.48 1.61
CA ASN A 5 -18.05 -25.69 1.01
C ASN A 5 -19.07 -26.21 -0.02
N THR A 6 -19.07 -25.62 -1.21
CA THR A 6 -19.85 -26.16 -2.31
C THR A 6 -18.93 -27.07 -3.12
N PHE A 7 -19.03 -28.37 -2.92
CA PHE A 7 -18.42 -29.37 -3.79
C PHE A 7 -19.15 -29.31 -5.13
N LEU A 8 -18.56 -28.68 -6.12
CA LEU A 8 -19.10 -28.67 -7.48
C LEU A 8 -18.46 -29.84 -8.24
N ASN A 9 -19.29 -30.81 -8.59
CA ASN A 9 -18.88 -31.88 -9.50
C ASN A 9 -18.76 -31.28 -10.91
N LEU A 10 -17.58 -31.35 -11.52
CA LEU A 10 -17.28 -30.76 -12.83
C LEU A 10 -18.21 -31.24 -13.95
N SER A 11 -18.73 -32.48 -13.85
CA SER A 11 -19.68 -33.03 -14.81
C SER A 11 -21.00 -32.27 -14.85
N ALA A 12 -21.36 -31.54 -13.80
CA ALA A 12 -22.55 -30.69 -13.74
C ALA A 12 -22.35 -29.31 -14.39
N PHE A 13 -21.11 -28.91 -14.68
CA PHE A 13 -20.81 -27.60 -15.26
C PHE A 13 -20.79 -27.58 -16.81
N THR A 14 -20.64 -28.74 -17.46
CA THR A 14 -20.67 -28.84 -18.92
C THR A 14 -22.09 -28.63 -19.51
N GLU A 15 -23.11 -28.66 -18.68
CA GLU A 15 -24.51 -28.40 -19.07
C GLU A 15 -25.05 -27.05 -18.56
N ALA A 16 -24.20 -26.16 -18.04
CA ALA A 16 -24.62 -24.88 -17.49
C ALA A 16 -25.14 -23.93 -18.57
N LYS A 17 -26.34 -23.44 -18.35
CA LYS A 17 -27.12 -22.54 -19.17
C LYS A 17 -26.32 -21.30 -19.65
N PRO A 18 -26.54 -20.83 -20.90
CA PRO A 18 -25.68 -19.84 -21.57
C PRO A 18 -25.77 -18.40 -21.08
N ASN A 19 -26.39 -18.11 -19.93
CA ASN A 19 -26.68 -16.73 -19.48
C ASN A 19 -26.19 -16.39 -18.06
N LEU A 20 -25.24 -17.13 -17.49
CA LEU A 20 -24.59 -16.65 -16.26
C LEU A 20 -23.41 -15.74 -16.65
N PRO A 21 -23.26 -14.54 -16.04
CA PRO A 21 -22.09 -13.72 -16.24
C PRO A 21 -20.87 -14.56 -15.82
N LYS A 22 -19.87 -14.66 -16.72
CA LYS A 22 -18.62 -15.36 -16.43
C LYS A 22 -18.01 -14.70 -15.18
N PRO A 23 -17.93 -15.38 -14.03
CA PRO A 23 -17.10 -14.88 -12.96
C PRO A 23 -15.66 -14.86 -13.46
N SER A 24 -14.91 -13.84 -13.11
CA SER A 24 -13.47 -13.83 -13.34
C SER A 24 -12.85 -14.89 -12.41
N LEU A 25 -12.78 -16.11 -12.89
CA LEU A 25 -12.20 -17.25 -12.20
C LEU A 25 -10.69 -17.20 -12.42
N SER A 26 -9.92 -16.84 -11.41
CA SER A 26 -8.54 -17.26 -11.35
C SER A 26 -8.52 -18.71 -10.86
N LEU A 27 -8.40 -19.65 -11.78
CA LEU A 27 -8.22 -21.06 -11.49
C LEU A 27 -6.86 -21.28 -10.85
N ILE A 28 -6.85 -21.77 -9.60
CA ILE A 28 -5.67 -22.42 -9.03
C ILE A 28 -5.92 -23.91 -9.13
N GLU A 29 -5.23 -24.55 -10.05
CA GLU A 29 -5.20 -26.00 -10.09
C GLU A 29 -4.41 -26.51 -8.87
N ASN A 30 -5.12 -27.11 -7.93
CA ASN A 30 -4.54 -28.00 -6.95
C ASN A 30 -4.81 -29.43 -7.40
N THR A 31 -3.88 -30.35 -7.14
CA THR A 31 -3.93 -31.76 -7.51
C THR A 31 -5.17 -32.51 -7.02
N ASN A 32 -6.00 -31.88 -6.18
CA ASN A 32 -7.26 -32.42 -5.66
C ASN A 32 -8.52 -31.77 -6.26
N GLN A 33 -8.41 -31.00 -7.36
CA GLN A 33 -9.54 -30.35 -8.06
C GLN A 33 -10.45 -29.49 -7.18
N VAL A 34 -9.90 -28.83 -6.18
CA VAL A 34 -10.64 -27.86 -5.36
C VAL A 34 -10.47 -26.46 -5.95
N TYR A 35 -11.56 -25.87 -6.43
CA TYR A 35 -11.58 -24.52 -7.00
C TYR A 35 -11.93 -23.50 -5.91
N TYR A 36 -11.07 -22.52 -5.71
CA TYR A 36 -11.34 -21.40 -4.80
C TYR A 36 -11.72 -20.16 -5.60
N ILE A 37 -12.91 -19.62 -5.37
CA ILE A 37 -13.28 -18.31 -5.87
C ILE A 37 -12.63 -17.29 -4.92
N LYS A 38 -11.54 -16.65 -5.35
CA LYS A 38 -10.95 -15.55 -4.59
C LYS A 38 -11.81 -14.29 -4.80
N LYS A 39 -12.62 -13.94 -3.81
CA LYS A 39 -13.20 -12.60 -3.78
C LYS A 39 -12.09 -11.59 -3.57
N PRO A 40 -12.01 -10.52 -4.38
CA PRO A 40 -11.03 -9.47 -4.14
C PRO A 40 -11.26 -8.82 -2.77
N LEU A 41 -10.20 -8.64 -2.00
CA LEU A 41 -10.24 -7.90 -0.75
C LEU A 41 -10.12 -6.41 -1.07
N ILE A 42 -11.17 -5.66 -0.79
CA ILE A 42 -11.26 -4.24 -1.12
C ILE A 42 -11.00 -3.41 0.13
N PHE A 43 -10.04 -2.50 0.03
CA PHE A 43 -9.74 -1.50 1.05
C PHE A 43 -10.04 -0.11 0.53
N GLU A 44 -10.49 0.76 1.42
CA GLU A 44 -10.62 2.19 1.17
C GLU A 44 -9.63 2.91 2.08
N ALA A 45 -8.76 3.73 1.51
CA ALA A 45 -7.83 4.54 2.29
C ALA A 45 -8.61 5.74 2.86
N THR A 46 -9.26 5.53 4.00
CA THR A 46 -10.00 6.58 4.73
C THR A 46 -9.19 7.09 5.92
N ASP A 47 -9.57 8.23 6.45
CA ASP A 47 -9.02 8.83 7.67
C ASP A 47 -9.77 8.44 8.95
N THR A 48 -10.75 7.55 8.82
CA THR A 48 -11.62 7.10 9.92
C THR A 48 -11.52 5.60 10.20
N ASP A 49 -10.90 4.80 9.33
CA ASP A 49 -10.79 3.36 9.55
C ASP A 49 -9.50 3.00 10.33
N PHE A 50 -9.64 2.84 11.63
CA PHE A 50 -8.59 2.42 12.56
C PHE A 50 -8.53 0.89 12.76
N SER A 51 -9.29 0.12 11.97
CA SER A 51 -9.40 -1.34 12.10
C SER A 51 -8.75 -2.13 10.97
N LEU A 52 -8.07 -1.46 10.03
CA LEU A 52 -7.49 -2.13 8.85
C LEU A 52 -6.40 -3.14 9.22
N ASP A 53 -5.62 -2.89 10.28
CA ASP A 53 -4.61 -3.85 10.76
C ASP A 53 -5.26 -5.16 11.20
N GLN A 54 -6.41 -5.09 11.89
CA GLN A 54 -7.17 -6.26 12.29
C GLN A 54 -7.73 -7.01 11.07
N LYS A 55 -8.32 -6.29 10.11
CA LYS A 55 -8.82 -6.89 8.87
C LYS A 55 -7.71 -7.57 8.08
N LEU A 56 -6.52 -6.94 7.97
CA LEU A 56 -5.36 -7.53 7.30
C LEU A 56 -4.87 -8.79 8.00
N SER A 57 -4.93 -8.86 9.32
CA SER A 57 -4.46 -10.01 10.09
C SER A 57 -5.21 -11.31 9.75
N GLU A 58 -6.47 -11.22 9.37
CA GLU A 58 -7.29 -12.36 8.92
C GLU A 58 -6.78 -12.97 7.61
N TYR A 59 -6.04 -12.20 6.82
CA TYR A 59 -5.50 -12.60 5.52
C TYR A 59 -3.99 -12.83 5.53
N ASN A 60 -3.35 -12.73 6.70
CA ASN A 60 -1.90 -12.93 6.81
C ASN A 60 -1.49 -14.28 6.22
N LYS A 61 -0.44 -14.28 5.40
CA LYS A 61 0.08 -15.43 4.63
C LYS A 61 -0.90 -16.03 3.62
N ARG A 62 -1.96 -15.32 3.24
CA ARG A 62 -2.89 -15.75 2.21
C ARG A 62 -2.64 -15.05 0.89
N HIS A 63 -2.82 -15.78 -0.21
CA HIS A 63 -2.88 -15.22 -1.56
C HIS A 63 -4.22 -14.53 -1.78
N ILE A 64 -4.18 -13.27 -2.19
CA ILE A 64 -5.39 -12.48 -2.44
C ILE A 64 -5.22 -11.59 -3.67
N THR A 65 -6.34 -11.16 -4.23
CA THR A 65 -6.38 -9.93 -5.05
C THR A 65 -6.67 -8.76 -4.12
N PHE A 66 -5.71 -7.87 -3.98
CA PHE A 66 -5.81 -6.69 -3.14
C PHE A 66 -6.27 -5.50 -3.97
N LYS A 67 -7.34 -4.83 -3.55
CA LYS A 67 -7.82 -3.59 -4.17
C LYS A 67 -7.80 -2.46 -3.17
N LEU A 68 -7.15 -1.36 -3.54
CA LEU A 68 -7.10 -0.14 -2.72
C LEU A 68 -7.71 1.02 -3.50
N LYS A 69 -8.83 1.54 -3.03
CA LYS A 69 -9.42 2.77 -3.55
C LYS A 69 -8.62 3.98 -3.06
N ARG A 70 -7.80 4.49 -3.90
CA ARG A 70 -6.97 5.67 -3.68
C ARG A 70 -6.54 6.27 -5.01
N SER A 71 -6.77 7.57 -5.19
CA SER A 71 -6.39 8.29 -6.41
C SER A 71 -4.91 8.66 -6.42
N PHE A 72 -4.32 8.50 -7.60
CA PHE A 72 -2.98 8.94 -7.96
C PHE A 72 -3.06 9.66 -9.30
N VAL A 73 -2.36 10.77 -9.42
CA VAL A 73 -2.30 11.59 -10.64
C VAL A 73 -0.87 11.59 -11.16
N ALA A 74 -0.71 11.41 -12.46
CA ALA A 74 0.60 11.42 -13.13
C ALA A 74 0.95 12.86 -13.53
N ASP A 75 1.39 13.66 -12.57
CA ASP A 75 1.70 15.08 -12.68
C ASP A 75 3.05 15.44 -12.05
N ASP A 76 3.98 14.49 -12.02
CA ASP A 76 5.28 14.60 -11.33
C ASP A 76 5.23 14.69 -9.79
N THR A 77 4.05 14.55 -9.20
CA THR A 77 3.89 14.49 -7.75
C THR A 77 4.36 13.15 -7.19
N TRP A 78 5.11 13.19 -6.10
CA TRP A 78 5.44 12.03 -5.30
C TRP A 78 4.35 11.72 -4.29
N TYR A 79 3.96 10.47 -4.23
CA TYR A 79 2.99 9.94 -3.27
C TYR A 79 3.68 9.05 -2.25
N THR A 80 3.13 8.97 -1.06
CA THR A 80 3.59 8.03 -0.04
C THR A 80 2.80 6.72 -0.14
N ILE A 81 3.46 5.58 0.02
CA ILE A 81 2.81 4.26 -0.01
C ILE A 81 3.49 3.28 0.95
N CYS A 82 2.67 2.48 1.66
CA CYS A 82 3.12 1.35 2.47
C CYS A 82 2.11 0.21 2.30
N LEU A 83 2.54 -0.93 1.78
CA LEU A 83 1.67 -2.07 1.49
C LEU A 83 2.08 -3.30 2.31
N PRO A 84 1.12 -4.18 2.66
CA PRO A 84 1.38 -5.36 3.47
C PRO A 84 1.87 -6.58 2.65
N PHE A 85 2.43 -6.36 1.48
CA PHE A 85 2.94 -7.40 0.58
C PHE A 85 4.04 -6.85 -0.32
N ASN A 86 4.84 -7.76 -0.86
CA ASN A 86 5.88 -7.41 -1.82
C ASN A 86 5.27 -7.17 -3.21
N VAL A 87 5.81 -6.20 -3.95
CA VAL A 87 5.42 -5.91 -5.33
C VAL A 87 6.67 -5.73 -6.18
N ALA A 88 6.82 -6.58 -7.20
CA ALA A 88 7.91 -6.46 -8.16
C ALA A 88 7.64 -5.33 -9.16
N GLN A 89 8.70 -4.79 -9.78
CA GLN A 89 8.62 -3.69 -10.75
C GLN A 89 7.62 -3.97 -11.87
N LYS A 90 7.56 -5.20 -12.37
CA LYS A 90 6.60 -5.61 -13.41
C LYS A 90 5.15 -5.31 -12.99
N GLN A 91 4.77 -5.70 -11.78
CA GLN A 91 3.41 -5.49 -11.28
C GLN A 91 3.16 -4.00 -10.94
N LEU A 92 4.19 -3.27 -10.50
CA LEU A 92 4.10 -1.81 -10.33
C LEU A 92 3.78 -1.12 -11.66
N VAL A 93 4.46 -1.51 -12.76
CA VAL A 93 4.20 -0.99 -14.10
C VAL A 93 2.76 -1.28 -14.58
N GLU A 94 2.25 -2.48 -14.31
CA GLU A 94 0.84 -2.83 -14.61
C GLU A 94 -0.14 -1.91 -13.88
N VAL A 95 0.14 -1.55 -12.63
CA VAL A 95 -0.73 -0.73 -11.78
C VAL A 95 -0.54 0.77 -12.04
N PHE A 96 0.69 1.27 -12.13
CA PHE A 96 1.02 2.70 -12.20
C PHE A 96 1.45 3.19 -13.57
N GLY A 97 1.58 2.28 -14.56
CA GLY A 97 1.94 2.61 -15.94
C GLY A 97 3.44 2.83 -16.17
N GLY A 98 3.77 3.24 -17.41
CA GLY A 98 5.13 3.51 -17.83
C GLY A 98 5.95 2.24 -18.14
N GLU A 99 7.25 2.42 -18.40
CA GLU A 99 8.21 1.33 -18.57
C GLU A 99 8.84 0.91 -17.23
N LYS A 100 8.94 1.88 -16.32
CA LYS A 100 9.44 1.71 -14.96
C LYS A 100 8.71 2.67 -14.03
N VAL A 101 8.36 2.21 -12.83
CA VAL A 101 7.79 3.04 -11.76
C VAL A 101 8.91 3.48 -10.83
N GLU A 102 8.99 4.76 -10.57
CA GLU A 102 9.99 5.30 -9.65
C GLU A 102 9.56 5.08 -8.20
N LEU A 103 10.44 4.43 -7.44
CA LEU A 103 10.32 4.24 -6.00
C LEU A 103 11.52 4.84 -5.29
N ARG A 104 11.26 5.44 -4.12
CA ARG A 104 12.30 5.97 -3.24
C ARG A 104 12.03 5.53 -1.80
N THR A 105 13.10 5.37 -1.03
CA THR A 105 13.05 5.19 0.42
C THR A 105 14.08 6.09 1.08
N PHE A 106 13.99 6.27 2.39
CA PHE A 106 14.94 7.09 3.13
C PHE A 106 16.38 6.60 2.90
N ASP A 107 17.29 7.54 2.70
CA ASP A 107 18.71 7.27 2.59
C ASP A 107 19.47 7.84 3.80
N HIS A 108 19.55 9.15 3.91
CA HIS A 108 20.21 9.85 5.01
C HIS A 108 19.68 11.28 5.18
N ILE A 109 20.14 11.93 6.23
CA ILE A 109 19.95 13.37 6.47
C ILE A 109 21.32 14.06 6.41
N ASP A 110 21.39 15.19 5.72
CA ASP A 110 22.55 16.08 5.77
C ASP A 110 22.09 17.51 6.02
N GLY A 111 22.46 18.03 7.19
CA GLY A 111 21.98 19.32 7.68
C GLY A 111 20.46 19.40 7.73
N THR A 112 19.85 20.19 6.84
CA THR A 112 18.41 20.36 6.69
C THR A 112 17.85 19.68 5.44
N VAL A 113 18.56 18.73 4.86
CA VAL A 113 18.14 18.03 3.65
C VAL A 113 17.96 16.54 3.94
N MET A 114 16.77 16.03 3.68
CA MET A 114 16.44 14.60 3.80
C MET A 114 16.54 13.96 2.41
N TYR A 115 17.50 13.06 2.25
CA TYR A 115 17.77 12.36 1.00
C TYR A 115 17.06 11.04 0.89
N PHE A 116 16.64 10.71 -0.33
CA PHE A 116 15.95 9.49 -0.67
C PHE A 116 16.68 8.76 -1.78
N LYS A 117 16.86 7.45 -1.63
CA LYS A 117 17.51 6.60 -2.63
C LYS A 117 16.52 5.79 -3.44
N SER A 118 16.90 5.54 -4.70
CA SER A 118 16.13 4.70 -5.62
C SER A 118 16.13 3.24 -5.18
N VAL A 119 14.97 2.60 -5.33
CA VAL A 119 14.78 1.16 -5.15
C VAL A 119 13.95 0.60 -6.28
N GLU A 120 14.04 -0.72 -6.54
CA GLU A 120 13.34 -1.32 -7.67
C GLU A 120 12.00 -1.93 -7.30
N ASN A 121 11.91 -2.56 -6.14
CA ASN A 121 10.75 -3.32 -5.72
C ASN A 121 10.20 -2.77 -4.41
N LEU A 122 8.93 -3.00 -4.18
CA LEU A 122 8.27 -2.68 -2.92
C LEU A 122 8.28 -3.93 -2.04
N GLU A 123 8.78 -3.79 -0.82
CA GLU A 123 8.75 -4.83 0.21
C GLU A 123 7.59 -4.60 1.18
N ALA A 124 7.03 -5.70 1.68
CA ALA A 124 5.95 -5.67 2.66
C ALA A 124 6.34 -4.87 3.92
N GLY A 125 5.51 -3.91 4.29
CA GLY A 125 5.68 -3.09 5.48
C GLY A 125 6.74 -1.99 5.39
N VAL A 126 7.45 -1.88 4.29
CA VAL A 126 8.44 -0.83 4.08
C VAL A 126 7.76 0.42 3.53
N PRO A 127 8.05 1.62 4.09
CA PRO A 127 7.54 2.88 3.59
C PRO A 127 8.30 3.34 2.34
N TYR A 128 7.56 3.82 1.34
CA TYR A 128 8.12 4.34 0.09
C TYR A 128 7.47 5.65 -0.34
N LEU A 129 8.22 6.41 -1.13
CA LEU A 129 7.69 7.38 -2.07
C LEU A 129 7.53 6.68 -3.42
N ILE A 130 6.46 7.00 -4.13
CA ILE A 130 6.15 6.46 -5.45
C ILE A 130 5.69 7.57 -6.37
N LYS A 131 6.16 7.53 -7.62
CA LYS A 131 5.75 8.45 -8.67
C LYS A 131 4.98 7.67 -9.74
N PRO A 132 3.67 7.92 -9.90
CA PRO A 132 2.83 7.23 -10.89
C PRO A 132 3.10 7.77 -12.30
N ASN A 133 2.96 6.90 -13.32
CA ASN A 133 3.06 7.28 -14.73
C ASN A 133 1.69 7.31 -15.42
N LYS A 134 0.61 6.93 -14.73
CA LYS A 134 -0.78 7.08 -15.19
C LYS A 134 -1.71 7.43 -14.04
N ASN A 135 -2.80 8.12 -14.37
CA ASN A 135 -3.87 8.38 -13.42
C ASN A 135 -4.58 7.06 -13.05
N THR A 136 -4.86 6.87 -11.77
CA THR A 136 -5.63 5.73 -11.29
C THR A 136 -6.37 6.09 -10.01
N ASP A 137 -7.60 5.60 -9.86
CA ASP A 137 -8.44 5.78 -8.66
C ASP A 137 -8.53 4.51 -7.82
N THR A 138 -8.04 3.39 -8.36
CA THR A 138 -8.03 2.11 -7.67
C THR A 138 -6.80 1.33 -8.07
N LEU A 139 -5.98 1.00 -7.08
CA LEU A 139 -4.87 0.08 -7.26
C LEU A 139 -5.38 -1.36 -7.18
N ILE A 140 -5.00 -2.20 -8.12
CA ILE A 140 -5.35 -3.62 -8.14
C ILE A 140 -4.06 -4.41 -8.23
N PHE A 141 -3.77 -5.18 -7.18
CA PHE A 141 -2.64 -6.10 -7.13
C PHE A 141 -3.18 -7.53 -7.09
N GLU A 142 -2.89 -8.30 -8.12
CA GLU A 142 -3.33 -9.68 -8.24
C GLU A 142 -2.31 -10.63 -7.62
N ASP A 143 -2.81 -11.71 -7.01
CA ASP A 143 -2.02 -12.81 -6.44
C ASP A 143 -0.90 -12.37 -5.49
N VAL A 144 -1.17 -11.41 -4.63
CA VAL A 144 -0.25 -10.96 -3.60
C VAL A 144 -0.43 -11.72 -2.29
N ILE A 145 0.65 -11.89 -1.54
CA ILE A 145 0.63 -12.57 -0.24
C ILE A 145 0.75 -11.51 0.86
N ILE A 146 -0.30 -11.40 1.68
CA ILE A 146 -0.23 -10.53 2.86
C ILE A 146 0.85 -11.03 3.81
N ASN A 147 1.75 -10.15 4.19
CA ASN A 147 2.86 -10.43 5.10
C ASN A 147 2.92 -9.38 6.21
N LEU A 148 2.40 -9.74 7.37
CA LEU A 148 2.41 -8.89 8.56
C LEU A 148 3.51 -9.25 9.57
N ASN A 149 4.46 -10.13 9.20
CA ASN A 149 5.53 -10.56 10.11
C ASN A 149 6.45 -9.42 10.57
N ASN A 150 6.47 -8.32 9.85
CA ASN A 150 7.28 -7.13 10.14
C ASN A 150 6.47 -6.01 10.80
N ASN A 151 5.42 -6.37 11.47
CA ASN A 151 4.52 -5.62 12.33
C ASN A 151 4.40 -4.12 12.08
N PRO A 152 3.20 -3.70 11.84
CA PRO A 152 2.53 -3.62 10.55
C PRO A 152 3.25 -2.73 9.57
N SER A 153 4.17 -1.93 9.99
CA SER A 153 4.93 -1.02 9.12
C SER A 153 6.27 -0.73 9.73
N ARG A 154 7.31 -0.89 8.94
CA ARG A 154 8.67 -0.59 9.36
C ARG A 154 8.88 0.91 9.47
N GLN A 155 9.68 1.29 10.44
CA GLN A 155 10.31 2.58 10.49
C GLN A 155 11.68 2.48 9.80
N ILE A 156 11.91 3.31 8.78
CA ILE A 156 13.17 3.37 8.04
C ILE A 156 13.77 4.75 8.23
N GLY A 157 14.99 4.82 8.73
CA GLY A 157 15.66 6.09 8.97
C GLY A 157 16.87 5.98 9.87
N ALA A 158 17.45 7.12 10.22
CA ALA A 158 18.59 7.27 11.10
C ALA A 158 18.57 8.64 11.80
N ASP A 159 19.36 8.80 12.84
CA ASP A 159 19.64 10.09 13.53
C ASP A 159 18.39 10.85 13.99
N GLY A 160 17.33 10.13 14.35
CA GLY A 160 16.07 10.72 14.78
C GLY A 160 15.12 11.10 13.63
N TYR A 161 15.52 10.88 12.38
CA TYR A 161 14.70 11.12 11.19
C TYR A 161 14.25 9.79 10.57
N PHE A 162 12.94 9.61 10.41
CA PHE A 162 12.39 8.35 9.95
C PHE A 162 11.22 8.54 9.00
N MET A 163 11.07 7.59 8.07
CA MET A 163 9.82 7.31 7.38
C MET A 163 9.05 6.25 8.16
N GLN A 164 7.79 6.49 8.47
CA GLN A 164 6.91 5.55 9.15
C GLN A 164 5.70 5.24 8.28
N GLY A 165 5.55 3.98 7.89
CA GLY A 165 4.36 3.52 7.18
C GLY A 165 3.16 3.30 8.11
N THR A 166 1.96 3.26 7.53
CA THR A 166 0.75 2.83 8.23
C THR A 166 -0.22 2.15 7.26
N TYR A 167 -0.95 1.15 7.73
CA TYR A 167 -2.01 0.50 6.97
C TYR A 167 -3.41 1.05 7.30
N GLN A 168 -3.56 1.66 8.45
CA GLN A 168 -4.83 2.20 8.94
C GLN A 168 -4.76 3.71 9.14
N ALA A 169 -5.90 4.34 9.40
CA ALA A 169 -5.93 5.73 9.80
C ALA A 169 -5.04 5.96 11.03
N THR A 170 -4.32 7.05 11.05
CA THR A 170 -3.36 7.36 12.11
C THR A 170 -3.46 8.83 12.48
N VAL A 171 -3.57 9.11 13.78
CA VAL A 171 -3.49 10.48 14.29
C VAL A 171 -2.02 10.88 14.38
N LEU A 172 -1.68 11.98 13.75
CA LEU A 172 -0.33 12.53 13.76
C LEU A 172 -0.13 13.46 14.97
N ASN A 173 1.08 13.42 15.54
CA ASN A 173 1.46 14.35 16.61
C ASN A 173 1.56 15.77 16.07
N THR A 174 1.04 16.72 16.83
CA THR A 174 1.09 18.16 16.53
C THR A 174 2.17 18.90 17.35
N ASP A 175 3.00 18.15 18.07
CA ASP A 175 4.12 18.65 18.87
C ASP A 175 5.38 19.04 18.07
N GLY A 176 5.28 18.97 16.74
CA GLY A 176 6.37 19.28 15.81
C GLY A 176 7.23 18.10 15.38
N THR A 177 6.95 16.90 15.92
CA THR A 177 7.74 15.68 15.60
C THR A 177 7.26 14.92 14.38
N ASN A 178 6.03 15.18 13.89
CA ASN A 178 5.51 14.54 12.71
C ASN A 178 5.44 15.50 11.51
N LEU A 179 5.73 14.97 10.32
CA LEU A 179 5.58 15.66 9.05
C LEU A 179 4.83 14.77 8.07
N PHE A 180 4.16 15.39 7.10
CA PHE A 180 3.60 14.73 5.93
C PHE A 180 4.11 15.38 4.64
N LEU A 181 4.12 14.62 3.55
CA LEU A 181 4.47 15.09 2.22
C LEU A 181 3.22 15.68 1.55
N SER A 182 3.33 16.91 1.05
CA SER A 182 2.27 17.56 0.26
C SER A 182 2.38 17.27 -1.22
N ASP A 183 1.37 17.69 -1.97
CA ASP A 183 1.30 17.58 -3.43
C ASP A 183 2.41 18.37 -4.15
N ASN A 184 3.05 19.34 -3.47
CA ASN A 184 4.19 20.10 -3.98
C ASN A 184 5.54 19.45 -3.66
N ASN A 185 5.57 18.21 -3.24
CA ASN A 185 6.78 17.49 -2.83
C ASN A 185 7.55 18.20 -1.71
N THR A 186 6.83 18.84 -0.77
CA THR A 186 7.40 19.52 0.39
C THR A 186 6.84 18.95 1.67
N PHE A 187 7.58 19.06 2.77
CA PHE A 187 7.12 18.61 4.08
C PHE A 187 6.34 19.70 4.81
N PHE A 188 5.28 19.28 5.50
CA PHE A 188 4.46 20.11 6.37
C PHE A 188 4.26 19.46 7.73
N ARG A 189 4.13 20.29 8.76
CA ARG A 189 3.69 19.84 10.08
C ARG A 189 2.17 19.83 10.15
N PRO A 190 1.58 18.84 10.84
CA PRO A 190 0.17 18.92 11.23
C PRO A 190 -0.07 20.19 12.07
N SER A 191 -1.10 20.97 11.71
CA SER A 191 -1.41 22.24 12.36
C SER A 191 -2.59 22.14 13.33
N GLU A 192 -3.36 21.07 13.27
CA GLU A 192 -4.58 20.88 14.06
C GLU A 192 -4.42 19.73 15.05
N SER A 193 -5.14 19.83 16.17
CA SER A 193 -5.07 18.87 17.28
C SER A 193 -5.54 17.45 16.94
N GLU A 194 -6.16 17.26 15.77
CA GLU A 194 -6.63 15.95 15.30
C GLU A 194 -6.31 15.72 13.82
N HIS A 195 -5.08 15.99 13.42
CA HIS A 195 -4.68 15.69 12.05
C HIS A 195 -4.61 14.18 11.82
N ARG A 196 -5.52 13.67 10.98
CA ARG A 196 -5.62 12.26 10.67
C ARG A 196 -5.07 11.97 9.29
N MET A 197 -4.13 11.05 9.23
CA MET A 197 -3.62 10.50 7.97
C MET A 197 -4.41 9.24 7.60
N LYS A 198 -4.76 9.13 6.33
CA LYS A 198 -5.44 7.93 5.79
C LYS A 198 -4.51 6.72 5.78
N GLY A 199 -5.07 5.51 5.76
CA GLY A 199 -4.32 4.26 5.69
C GLY A 199 -3.48 4.09 4.41
N PHE A 200 -2.56 3.14 4.44
CA PHE A 200 -1.62 2.77 3.36
C PHE A 200 -0.73 3.94 2.89
N ARG A 201 -0.32 4.77 3.84
CA ARG A 201 0.52 5.96 3.61
C ARG A 201 1.78 5.93 4.46
N VAL A 202 2.58 6.98 4.30
CA VAL A 202 3.79 7.21 5.09
C VAL A 202 3.74 8.63 5.65
N TYR A 203 4.14 8.77 6.90
CA TYR A 203 4.49 10.04 7.51
C TYR A 203 5.96 10.02 7.93
N PHE A 204 6.47 11.17 8.30
CA PHE A 204 7.86 11.32 8.69
C PHE A 204 7.94 11.72 10.15
N ILE A 205 8.92 11.20 10.82
CA ILE A 205 9.25 11.53 12.21
C ILE A 205 10.56 12.29 12.18
N VAL A 206 10.61 13.39 12.89
CA VAL A 206 11.80 14.23 13.04
C VAL A 206 12.02 14.56 14.51
N PRO A 207 13.23 14.91 14.93
CA PRO A 207 13.47 15.40 16.29
C PRO A 207 12.63 16.66 16.57
N LYS A 208 12.32 16.85 17.84
CA LYS A 208 11.58 18.05 18.27
C LYS A 208 12.39 19.31 18.02
N ASP A 209 11.70 20.40 17.71
CA ASP A 209 12.27 21.75 17.55
C ASP A 209 13.30 21.90 16.42
N VAL A 210 13.37 20.94 15.49
CA VAL A 210 14.20 21.08 14.30
C VAL A 210 13.51 21.90 13.22
N GLN A 211 14.28 22.54 12.34
CA GLN A 211 13.76 23.09 11.11
C GLN A 211 13.18 21.98 10.25
N ILE A 212 12.04 22.23 9.57
CA ILE A 212 11.47 21.26 8.61
C ILE A 212 12.51 20.99 7.52
N PRO A 213 12.95 19.73 7.36
CA PRO A 213 13.93 19.41 6.34
C PRO A 213 13.33 19.59 4.93
N ARG A 214 14.16 19.89 3.95
CA ARG A 214 13.80 19.84 2.55
C ARG A 214 13.96 18.42 2.03
N PRO A 215 12.94 17.82 1.38
CA PRO A 215 13.12 16.52 0.73
C PRO A 215 13.95 16.67 -0.57
N GLU A 216 14.94 15.83 -0.74
CA GLU A 216 15.71 15.68 -1.98
C GLU A 216 15.38 14.31 -2.58
N ILE A 217 14.46 14.31 -3.55
CA ILE A 217 13.89 13.10 -4.16
C ILE A 217 14.43 13.00 -5.59
N THR A 218 15.67 12.54 -5.75
CA THR A 218 16.37 12.42 -7.05
C THR A 218 16.25 11.01 -7.64
#